data_b1c0e140475843e549c7120e577b3efb
#
_entry.id   b1c0e140475843e549c7120e577b3efb
#
_cell.length_a   1.000
_cell.length_b   1.000
_cell.length_c   1.000
_cell.angle_alpha   90.00
_cell.angle_beta   90.00
_cell.angle_gamma   90.00
#
_symmetry.space_group_name_H-M   'P 1'
#
loop_
_entity.id
_entity.type
_entity.pdbx_description
1 polymer ?
#
loop_
_entity_poly.entity_id
_entity_poly.type
_entity_poly.pdbx_seq_one_letter_code
_entity_poly.pdbx_strand_id
1 'polypeptide(L)'
;GYLALILAMDKKYMEAYGADADKVAAYLPVSGQTVTHFTIRKERGLPNGIPIIDEYAPVNRVRKDTPPVILITGDRNLEMADRWEENALFASVAKNIGNKKVTLHELQGFNHGTVLEPACFLIINYIREH
;
A
#
# COMPACT_ATOMS: atom_id res chain seq x y z
N GLY A 1 3.56 3.62 4.72
CA GLY A 1 2.93 2.84 3.63
C GLY A 1 1.42 2.68 3.83
N TYR A 2 0.97 2.15 4.97
CA TYR A 2 -0.46 1.92 5.24
C TYR A 2 -1.31 3.19 5.10
N LEU A 3 -0.90 4.31 5.69
CA LEU A 3 -1.66 5.57 5.60
C LEU A 3 -1.82 6.05 4.16
N ALA A 4 -0.77 5.96 3.35
CA ALA A 4 -0.86 6.31 1.94
C ALA A 4 -1.88 5.43 1.20
N LEU A 5 -1.88 4.13 1.48
CA LEU A 5 -2.82 3.17 0.86
C LEU A 5 -4.27 3.40 1.27
N ILE A 6 -4.53 3.61 2.57
CA ILE A 6 -5.91 3.82 3.01
C ILE A 6 -6.47 5.14 2.49
N LEU A 7 -5.66 6.20 2.42
CA LEU A 7 -6.05 7.48 1.81
C LEU A 7 -6.34 7.34 0.31
N ALA A 8 -5.54 6.53 -0.40
CA ALA A 8 -5.76 6.27 -1.82
C ALA A 8 -7.04 5.49 -2.09
N MET A 9 -7.38 4.53 -1.23
CA MET A 9 -8.46 3.58 -1.47
C MET A 9 -9.80 4.01 -0.86
N ASP A 10 -9.80 4.64 0.30
CA ASP A 10 -11.03 5.11 0.94
C ASP A 10 -11.09 6.65 0.94
N LYS A 11 -11.80 7.18 -0.03
CA LYS A 11 -11.88 8.63 -0.28
C LYS A 11 -12.42 9.43 0.91
N LYS A 12 -13.24 8.82 1.77
CA LYS A 12 -13.89 9.50 2.92
C LYS A 12 -12.90 10.23 3.83
N TYR A 13 -11.69 9.69 3.99
CA TYR A 13 -10.68 10.28 4.88
C TYR A 13 -10.16 11.63 4.37
N MET A 14 -9.96 11.78 3.07
CA MET A 14 -9.55 13.05 2.48
C MET A 14 -10.75 14.00 2.28
N GLU A 15 -11.90 13.47 1.91
CA GLU A 15 -13.14 14.23 1.73
C GLU A 15 -13.56 14.95 3.03
N ALA A 16 -13.34 14.33 4.19
CA ALA A 16 -13.60 14.94 5.50
C ALA A 16 -12.86 16.27 5.73
N TYR A 17 -11.77 16.49 4.99
CA TYR A 17 -10.95 17.72 5.04
C TYR A 17 -11.02 18.53 3.75
N GLY A 18 -12.02 18.29 2.91
CA GLY A 18 -12.21 19.03 1.66
C GLY A 18 -11.21 18.69 0.56
N ALA A 19 -10.48 17.57 0.69
CA ALA A 19 -9.50 17.13 -0.30
C ALA A 19 -10.05 15.94 -1.12
N ASP A 20 -9.58 15.82 -2.36
CA ASP A 20 -9.96 14.73 -3.26
C ASP A 20 -8.78 13.79 -3.49
N ALA A 21 -8.92 12.54 -3.08
CA ALA A 21 -7.91 11.50 -3.24
C ALA A 21 -7.53 11.27 -4.72
N ASP A 22 -8.41 11.59 -5.65
CA ASP A 22 -8.16 11.41 -7.09
C ASP A 22 -7.37 12.56 -7.72
N LYS A 23 -7.14 13.65 -6.98
CA LYS A 23 -6.31 14.78 -7.42
C LYS A 23 -4.85 14.69 -6.95
N VAL A 24 -4.51 13.65 -6.21
CA VAL A 24 -3.12 13.35 -5.85
C VAL A 24 -2.39 12.82 -7.09
N ALA A 25 -1.17 13.30 -7.35
CA ALA A 25 -0.41 12.93 -8.54
C ALA A 25 -0.08 11.42 -8.59
N ALA A 26 0.28 10.84 -7.45
CA ALA A 26 0.51 9.40 -7.31
C ALA A 26 0.62 9.03 -5.82
N TYR A 27 0.45 7.75 -5.52
CA TYR A 27 0.70 7.16 -4.20
C TYR A 27 1.85 6.16 -4.32
N LEU A 28 2.90 6.33 -3.53
CA LEU A 28 4.09 5.49 -3.56
C LEU A 28 4.36 4.88 -2.17
N PRO A 29 3.48 3.98 -1.70
CA PRO A 29 3.63 3.35 -0.39
C PRO A 29 4.84 2.41 -0.35
N VAL A 30 5.68 2.56 0.67
CA VAL A 30 6.83 1.69 0.91
C VAL A 30 6.50 0.74 2.04
N SER A 31 6.59 -0.55 1.79
CA SER A 31 6.36 -1.65 2.73
C SER A 31 5.12 -1.46 3.61
N GLY A 32 4.03 -0.99 3.02
CA GLY A 32 2.77 -0.75 3.72
C GLY A 32 1.97 -2.04 3.94
N GLN A 33 1.29 -2.15 5.09
CA GLN A 33 0.26 -3.17 5.25
C GLN A 33 -0.93 -2.85 4.36
N THR A 34 -1.43 -3.86 3.66
CA THR A 34 -2.64 -3.75 2.84
C THR A 34 -3.86 -4.40 3.51
N VAL A 35 -3.60 -5.18 4.56
CA VAL A 35 -4.61 -5.66 5.51
C VAL A 35 -4.80 -4.64 6.62
N THR A 36 -5.74 -4.88 7.54
CA THR A 36 -5.95 -4.00 8.70
C THR A 36 -4.68 -3.89 9.52
N HIS A 37 -4.21 -2.66 9.70
CA HIS A 37 -2.91 -2.38 10.33
C HIS A 37 -2.83 -2.95 11.75
N PHE A 38 -1.67 -3.47 12.12
CA PHE A 38 -1.46 -4.12 13.41
C PHE A 38 -1.79 -3.22 14.61
N THR A 39 -1.55 -1.92 14.51
CA THR A 39 -1.90 -0.95 15.56
C THR A 39 -3.41 -0.90 15.79
N ILE A 40 -4.21 -0.85 14.71
CA ILE A 40 -5.68 -0.87 14.80
C ILE A 40 -6.16 -2.18 15.43
N ARG A 41 -5.57 -3.31 15.03
CA ARG A 41 -5.88 -4.61 15.62
C ARG A 41 -5.58 -4.64 17.11
N LYS A 42 -4.41 -4.14 17.51
CA LYS A 42 -4.01 -4.05 18.93
C LYS A 42 -4.97 -3.19 19.73
N GLU A 43 -5.32 -2.01 19.24
CA GLU A 43 -6.26 -1.08 19.90
C GLU A 43 -7.66 -1.68 20.07
N ARG A 44 -8.05 -2.58 19.19
CA ARG A 44 -9.35 -3.27 19.21
C ARG A 44 -9.32 -4.62 19.92
N GLY A 45 -8.18 -5.05 20.46
CA GLY A 45 -8.02 -6.35 21.10
C GLY A 45 -8.13 -7.53 20.14
N LEU A 46 -7.82 -7.31 18.85
CA LEU A 46 -7.85 -8.35 17.81
C LEU A 46 -6.52 -9.10 17.73
N PRO A 47 -6.51 -10.38 17.28
CA PRO A 47 -5.29 -11.17 17.15
C PRO A 47 -4.26 -10.55 16.20
N ASN A 48 -2.98 -10.70 16.51
CA ASN A 48 -1.87 -10.23 15.67
C ASN A 48 -1.36 -11.26 14.65
N GLY A 49 -1.53 -12.54 14.93
CA GLY A 49 -0.92 -13.63 14.16
C GLY A 49 -1.67 -14.00 12.86
N ILE A 50 -2.89 -13.50 12.67
CA ILE A 50 -3.70 -13.79 11.49
C ILE A 50 -4.11 -12.46 10.84
N PRO A 51 -3.93 -12.31 9.52
CA PRO A 51 -4.39 -11.12 8.81
C PRO A 51 -5.89 -10.90 8.98
N ILE A 52 -6.29 -9.66 9.22
CA ILE A 52 -7.70 -9.25 9.29
C ILE A 52 -7.95 -8.28 8.14
N ILE A 53 -9.02 -8.54 7.39
CA ILE A 53 -9.44 -7.72 6.25
C ILE A 53 -10.84 -7.18 6.57
N ASP A 54 -10.88 -6.01 7.15
CA ASP A 54 -12.12 -5.30 7.50
C ASP A 54 -12.18 -3.92 6.80
N GLU A 55 -13.02 -3.02 7.30
CA GLU A 55 -13.18 -1.68 6.74
C GLU A 55 -11.90 -0.83 6.76
N TYR A 56 -10.93 -1.17 7.60
CA TYR A 56 -9.63 -0.48 7.71
C TYR A 56 -8.53 -1.14 6.89
N ALA A 57 -8.84 -2.18 6.14
CA ALA A 57 -7.89 -2.83 5.24
C ALA A 57 -7.90 -2.17 3.86
N PRO A 58 -6.80 -1.58 3.38
CA PRO A 58 -6.75 -1.00 2.03
C PRO A 58 -7.17 -1.99 0.94
N VAL A 59 -6.82 -3.27 1.06
CA VAL A 59 -7.18 -4.31 0.09
C VAL A 59 -8.69 -4.51 -0.03
N ASN A 60 -9.46 -4.22 1.03
CA ASN A 60 -10.92 -4.31 1.03
C ASN A 60 -11.60 -3.08 0.40
N ARG A 61 -10.81 -2.06 0.06
CA ARG A 61 -11.27 -0.78 -0.49
C ARG A 61 -10.70 -0.48 -1.88
N VAL A 62 -10.09 -1.47 -2.53
CA VAL A 62 -9.49 -1.28 -3.86
C VAL A 62 -10.52 -0.75 -4.84
N ARG A 63 -10.17 0.31 -5.56
CA ARG A 63 -11.02 0.98 -6.55
C ARG A 63 -10.49 0.77 -7.96
N LYS A 64 -11.39 0.71 -8.94
CA LYS A 64 -11.03 0.57 -10.35
C LYS A 64 -10.29 1.80 -10.89
N ASP A 65 -10.75 2.97 -10.53
CA ASP A 65 -10.21 4.24 -10.99
C ASP A 65 -9.53 4.98 -9.83
N THR A 66 -8.21 5.08 -9.90
CA THR A 66 -7.36 5.77 -8.93
C THR A 66 -6.26 6.53 -9.65
N PRO A 67 -5.60 7.51 -9.01
CA PRO A 67 -4.25 7.91 -9.42
C PRO A 67 -3.30 6.71 -9.44
N PRO A 68 -2.12 6.82 -10.06
CA PRO A 68 -1.11 5.76 -10.00
C PRO A 68 -0.79 5.36 -8.56
N VAL A 69 -0.72 4.05 -8.30
CA VAL A 69 -0.32 3.48 -7.01
C VAL A 69 0.87 2.55 -7.28
N ILE A 70 2.02 2.94 -6.77
CA ILE A 70 3.26 2.22 -6.94
C ILE A 70 3.62 1.58 -5.61
N LEU A 71 3.27 0.30 -5.46
CA LEU A 71 3.61 -0.50 -4.29
C LEU A 71 5.10 -0.83 -4.33
N ILE A 72 5.81 -0.60 -3.24
CA ILE A 72 7.23 -0.89 -3.12
C ILE A 72 7.42 -1.75 -1.87
N THR A 73 8.02 -2.93 -2.01
CA THR A 73 8.37 -3.82 -0.89
C THR A 73 9.84 -4.18 -0.92
N GLY A 74 10.36 -4.63 0.20
CA GLY A 74 11.62 -5.36 0.24
C GLY A 74 11.49 -6.76 -0.35
N ASP A 75 12.57 -7.51 -0.27
CA ASP A 75 12.64 -8.91 -0.69
C ASP A 75 11.68 -9.77 0.15
N ARG A 76 10.84 -10.57 -0.52
CA ARG A 76 9.87 -11.45 0.14
C ARG A 76 10.46 -12.41 1.17
N ASN A 77 11.74 -12.75 1.01
CA ASN A 77 12.45 -13.64 1.94
C ASN A 77 13.07 -12.90 3.14
N LEU A 78 13.11 -11.57 3.13
CA LEU A 78 13.75 -10.74 4.13
C LEU A 78 12.81 -9.73 4.81
N GLU A 79 11.68 -9.43 4.18
CA GLU A 79 10.65 -8.52 4.71
C GLU A 79 9.99 -9.09 5.97
N MET A 80 9.21 -8.25 6.64
CA MET A 80 8.28 -8.70 7.68
C MET A 80 7.32 -9.75 7.12
N ALA A 81 6.95 -10.69 7.97
CA ALA A 81 6.02 -11.75 7.61
C ALA A 81 4.77 -11.18 6.90
N ASP A 82 4.37 -11.86 5.83
CA ASP A 82 3.20 -11.56 5.00
C ASP A 82 3.24 -10.22 4.26
N ARG A 83 4.26 -9.39 4.44
CA ARG A 83 4.30 -8.04 3.88
C ARG A 83 4.32 -8.02 2.35
N TRP A 84 5.12 -8.84 1.73
CA TRP A 84 5.14 -8.97 0.28
C TRP A 84 3.84 -9.59 -0.24
N GLU A 85 3.37 -10.65 0.42
CA GLU A 85 2.17 -11.40 0.04
C GLU A 85 0.92 -10.52 0.06
N GLU A 86 0.75 -9.68 1.08
CA GLU A 86 -0.39 -8.78 1.16
C GLU A 86 -0.33 -7.66 0.10
N ASN A 87 0.86 -7.18 -0.28
CA ASN A 87 1.02 -6.25 -1.40
C ASN A 87 0.76 -6.92 -2.75
N ALA A 88 1.20 -8.18 -2.91
CA ALA A 88 0.89 -8.97 -4.10
C ALA A 88 -0.62 -9.24 -4.23
N LEU A 89 -1.30 -9.54 -3.12
CA LEU A 89 -2.76 -9.68 -3.09
C LEU A 89 -3.44 -8.38 -3.52
N PHE A 90 -3.01 -7.24 -2.98
CA PHE A 90 -3.55 -5.93 -3.36
C PHE A 90 -3.42 -5.68 -4.87
N ALA A 91 -2.22 -5.90 -5.43
CA ALA A 91 -1.98 -5.73 -6.86
C ALA A 91 -2.84 -6.67 -7.71
N SER A 92 -3.02 -7.92 -7.26
CA SER A 92 -3.88 -8.90 -7.91
C SER A 92 -5.35 -8.46 -7.92
N VAL A 93 -5.88 -8.04 -6.77
CA VAL A 93 -7.25 -7.54 -6.66
C VAL A 93 -7.46 -6.32 -7.58
N ALA A 94 -6.53 -5.37 -7.57
CA ALA A 94 -6.60 -4.19 -8.43
C ALA A 94 -6.66 -4.57 -9.91
N LYS A 95 -5.81 -5.50 -10.34
CA LYS A 95 -5.81 -6.03 -11.71
C LYS A 95 -7.15 -6.68 -12.07
N ASN A 96 -7.68 -7.51 -11.16
CA ASN A 96 -8.93 -8.26 -11.40
C ASN A 96 -10.15 -7.36 -11.58
N ILE A 97 -10.20 -6.22 -10.86
CA ILE A 97 -11.28 -5.24 -11.02
C ILE A 97 -11.04 -4.24 -12.16
N GLY A 98 -9.92 -4.37 -12.88
CA GLY A 98 -9.59 -3.55 -14.05
C GLY A 98 -8.83 -2.27 -13.75
N ASN A 99 -8.24 -2.09 -12.57
CA ASN A 99 -7.34 -0.98 -12.29
C ASN A 99 -5.96 -1.26 -12.94
N LYS A 100 -5.61 -0.46 -13.94
CA LYS A 100 -4.36 -0.58 -14.70
C LYS A 100 -3.22 0.31 -14.17
N LYS A 101 -3.47 1.05 -13.10
CA LYS A 101 -2.53 2.05 -12.55
C LYS A 101 -1.86 1.59 -11.26
N VAL A 102 -2.06 0.34 -10.86
CA VAL A 102 -1.40 -0.27 -9.70
C VAL A 102 -0.24 -1.13 -10.17
N THR A 103 0.97 -0.86 -9.67
CA THR A 103 2.18 -1.64 -9.93
C THR A 103 2.82 -2.07 -8.63
N LEU A 104 3.60 -3.15 -8.66
CA LEU A 104 4.34 -3.67 -7.52
C LEU A 104 5.82 -3.82 -7.87
N HIS A 105 6.68 -3.23 -7.06
CA HIS A 105 8.13 -3.38 -7.13
C HIS A 105 8.63 -4.11 -5.89
N GLU A 106 9.32 -5.22 -6.09
CA GLU A 106 10.03 -5.95 -5.05
C GLU A 106 11.51 -5.64 -5.16
N LEU A 107 12.10 -5.13 -4.09
CA LEU A 107 13.52 -4.78 -4.05
C LEU A 107 14.32 -5.93 -3.44
N GLN A 108 14.94 -6.71 -4.30
CA GLN A 108 15.72 -7.89 -3.93
C GLN A 108 16.89 -7.54 -3.00
N GLY A 109 17.06 -8.35 -1.95
CA GLY A 109 18.15 -8.19 -0.99
C GLY A 109 17.91 -7.17 0.13
N PHE A 110 16.74 -6.49 0.15
CA PHE A 110 16.41 -5.50 1.16
C PHE A 110 15.31 -5.99 2.10
N ASN A 111 15.51 -5.84 3.40
CA ASN A 111 14.51 -6.11 4.42
C ASN A 111 13.63 -4.87 4.67
N HIS A 112 12.71 -4.96 5.64
CA HIS A 112 11.80 -3.85 5.99
C HIS A 112 12.53 -2.56 6.40
N GLY A 113 13.66 -2.67 7.08
CA GLY A 113 14.45 -1.50 7.53
C GLY A 113 15.33 -0.92 6.44
N THR A 114 15.89 -1.76 5.58
CA THR A 114 16.86 -1.34 4.55
C THR A 114 16.21 -0.97 3.21
N VAL A 115 14.95 -1.30 2.99
CA VAL A 115 14.24 -1.02 1.73
C VAL A 115 14.00 0.47 1.49
N LEU A 116 14.03 1.29 2.54
CA LEU A 116 13.68 2.71 2.43
C LEU A 116 14.64 3.47 1.51
N GLU A 117 15.94 3.25 1.62
CA GLU A 117 16.95 3.94 0.80
C GLU A 117 16.76 3.67 -0.70
N PRO A 118 16.76 2.41 -1.19
CA PRO A 118 16.51 2.15 -2.60
C PRO A 118 15.10 2.57 -3.05
N ALA A 119 14.10 2.50 -2.19
CA ALA A 119 12.76 3.01 -2.49
C ALA A 119 12.76 4.51 -2.76
N CYS A 120 13.57 5.30 -2.04
CA CYS A 120 13.72 6.74 -2.30
C CYS A 120 14.21 7.02 -3.73
N PHE A 121 15.13 6.21 -4.27
CA PHE A 121 15.58 6.36 -5.65
C PHE A 121 14.46 6.11 -6.67
N LEU A 122 13.64 5.07 -6.44
CA LEU A 122 12.47 4.81 -7.28
C LEU A 122 11.48 5.97 -7.24
N ILE A 123 11.21 6.49 -6.05
CA ILE A 123 10.29 7.62 -5.85
C ILE A 123 10.81 8.88 -6.56
N ILE A 124 12.09 9.21 -6.39
CA ILE A 124 12.71 10.37 -7.03
C ILE A 124 12.67 10.25 -8.56
N ASN A 125 13.00 9.07 -9.08
CA ASN A 125 12.94 8.82 -10.53
C ASN A 125 11.52 8.97 -11.05
N TYR A 126 10.53 8.38 -10.37
CA TYR A 126 9.13 8.53 -10.73
C TYR A 126 8.69 10.01 -10.81
N ILE A 127 9.05 10.80 -9.79
CA ILE A 127 8.72 12.24 -9.74
C ILE A 127 9.37 13.00 -10.89
N ARG A 128 10.61 12.67 -11.25
CA ARG A 128 11.34 13.33 -12.35
C ARG A 128 10.79 13.00 -13.73
N GLU A 129 10.24 11.80 -13.90
CA GLU A 129 9.69 11.32 -15.18
C GLU A 129 8.22 11.74 -15.40
N HIS A 130 7.56 12.16 -14.36
CA HIS A 130 6.14 12.52 -14.35
C HIS A 130 5.92 13.89 -13.72
#